data_b7951e98bc8d6a6fa1d642a176dcd332
#
_entry.id   b7951e98bc8d6a6fa1d642a176dcd332
#
_cell.length_a   1.000
_cell.length_b   1.000
_cell.length_c   1.000
_cell.angle_alpha   90.00
_cell.angle_beta   90.00
_cell.angle_gamma   90.00
#
_symmetry.space_group_name_H-M   'P 1'
#
loop_
_entity.id
_entity.type
_entity.pdbx_description
1 polymer ?
#
loop_
_entity_poly.entity_id
_entity_poly.type
_entity_poly.pdbx_seq_one_letter_code
_entity_poly.pdbx_strand_id
1 'polypeptide(L)'
;MNGFCIINIDNSIEYIGCVKSVTVERSIHMSHFIDLNSDLGESFGNYTLGMDSEVLNHVTSANVACGWHAGDPLIMEATVKMCKEKGVAVGAHPGYPDLMGFGRRKMAVSPDEARAYMIYQLGALQGFCNQYDVELQHMKLHGAFYNMACVTSELADAVLDGLQAVNPNVRAMVLSGSYIAKEAERRGIPVIQEVFADRGYTEEGTLVPRTEEGAFIKDPQEALERVLMMVQEGKVVTNTGKTIDIVADSVCVHGDNPKAIAFTKYIREGLTKAGVIVANFQNR
;
A
#
# COMPACT_ATOMS: atom_id res chain seq x y z
N MET A 1 18.92 -7.74 -51.17
CA MET A 1 19.95 -6.85 -50.61
C MET A 1 19.74 -6.89 -49.11
N ASN A 2 20.66 -7.53 -48.38
CA ASN A 2 20.52 -7.73 -46.95
C ASN A 2 21.03 -6.48 -46.23
N GLY A 3 20.14 -5.76 -45.57
CA GLY A 3 20.50 -4.66 -44.68
C GLY A 3 20.98 -5.22 -43.35
N PHE A 4 22.16 -4.85 -42.93
CA PHE A 4 22.69 -5.17 -41.60
C PHE A 4 22.17 -4.16 -40.58
N CYS A 5 21.62 -4.67 -39.49
CA CYS A 5 21.23 -3.86 -38.32
C CYS A 5 22.37 -3.94 -37.30
N ILE A 6 22.98 -2.81 -36.95
CA ILE A 6 23.98 -2.73 -35.86
C ILE A 6 23.29 -2.09 -34.66
N ILE A 7 23.25 -2.84 -33.55
CA ILE A 7 22.78 -2.32 -32.27
C ILE A 7 23.98 -1.70 -31.57
N ASN A 8 23.96 -0.39 -31.33
CA ASN A 8 24.96 0.29 -30.54
C ASN A 8 24.53 0.41 -29.09
N ILE A 9 25.46 0.43 -28.14
CA ILE A 9 25.24 0.26 -26.70
C ILE A 9 24.46 1.43 -26.05
N ASP A 10 24.21 2.50 -26.83
CA ASP A 10 23.52 3.73 -26.37
C ASP A 10 22.03 3.82 -26.78
N ASN A 11 21.37 2.68 -27.03
CA ASN A 11 19.91 2.61 -27.34
C ASN A 11 19.45 3.42 -28.58
N SER A 12 20.30 3.75 -29.53
CA SER A 12 19.95 4.29 -30.83
C SER A 12 20.15 3.25 -31.94
N ILE A 13 19.20 3.17 -32.88
CA ILE A 13 19.29 2.31 -34.07
C ILE A 13 19.62 3.21 -35.26
N GLU A 14 20.80 3.06 -35.84
CA GLU A 14 21.16 3.73 -37.10
C GLU A 14 20.91 2.81 -38.31
N TYR A 15 20.13 3.26 -39.25
CA TYR A 15 19.97 2.63 -40.56
C TYR A 15 20.87 3.30 -41.57
N ILE A 16 21.90 2.60 -42.08
CA ILE A 16 22.76 3.04 -43.14
C ILE A 16 22.19 2.53 -44.48
N GLY A 17 21.44 3.33 -45.15
CA GLY A 17 20.97 3.10 -46.50
C GLY A 17 20.57 4.46 -47.11
N CYS A 18 20.84 4.68 -48.36
CA CYS A 18 20.85 5.94 -49.11
C CYS A 18 19.54 6.78 -49.09
N VAL A 19 19.01 7.10 -47.92
CA VAL A 19 17.96 8.10 -47.66
C VAL A 19 18.18 8.63 -46.23
N LYS A 20 18.10 9.94 -46.05
CA LYS A 20 18.23 10.74 -44.83
C LYS A 20 18.01 9.98 -43.53
N SER A 21 19.03 9.98 -42.65
CA SER A 21 18.95 9.43 -41.31
C SER A 21 17.73 10.02 -40.57
N VAL A 22 16.74 9.18 -40.27
CA VAL A 22 15.66 9.51 -39.34
C VAL A 22 16.07 8.94 -37.98
N THR A 23 16.58 9.81 -37.12
CA THR A 23 16.80 9.44 -35.71
C THR A 23 15.43 9.35 -35.05
N VAL A 24 14.95 8.11 -34.81
CA VAL A 24 13.78 7.87 -33.98
C VAL A 24 14.30 7.77 -32.55
N GLU A 25 14.26 8.88 -31.83
CA GLU A 25 14.39 8.84 -30.37
C GLU A 25 13.18 8.07 -29.82
N ARG A 26 13.35 6.79 -29.58
CA ARG A 26 12.47 6.06 -28.66
C ARG A 26 12.85 6.46 -27.25
N SER A 27 12.15 7.44 -26.70
CA SER A 27 12.11 7.59 -25.25
C SER A 27 11.59 6.28 -24.69
N ILE A 28 12.46 5.51 -24.01
CA ILE A 28 12.03 4.39 -23.17
C ILE A 28 11.27 5.05 -22.03
N HIS A 29 9.95 5.15 -22.18
CA HIS A 29 9.09 5.43 -21.03
C HIS A 29 9.24 4.21 -20.11
N MET A 30 10.01 4.33 -19.05
CA MET A 30 9.93 3.38 -17.94
C MET A 30 8.50 3.46 -17.43
N SER A 31 7.72 2.42 -17.68
CA SER A 31 6.36 2.34 -17.16
C SER A 31 6.46 2.24 -15.64
N HIS A 32 6.03 3.30 -14.96
CA HIS A 32 5.90 3.27 -13.50
C HIS A 32 4.80 2.29 -13.12
N PHE A 33 5.03 1.54 -12.08
CA PHE A 33 4.10 0.55 -11.54
C PHE A 33 3.68 0.98 -10.14
N ILE A 34 2.40 0.84 -9.81
CA ILE A 34 1.86 1.17 -8.50
C ILE A 34 0.76 0.21 -8.09
N ASP A 35 0.72 -0.17 -6.83
CA ASP A 35 -0.40 -0.83 -6.21
C ASP A 35 -1.35 0.20 -5.57
N LEU A 36 -2.66 -0.08 -5.58
CA LEU A 36 -3.66 0.68 -4.84
C LEU A 36 -4.24 -0.21 -3.75
N ASN A 37 -4.05 0.17 -2.48
CA ASN A 37 -4.56 -0.57 -1.34
C ASN A 37 -5.67 0.19 -0.61
N SER A 38 -6.58 -0.55 0.03
CA SER A 38 -7.60 0.02 0.92
C SER A 38 -7.86 -0.91 2.10
N ASP A 39 -8.21 -0.30 3.25
CA ASP A 39 -8.59 -1.01 4.47
C ASP A 39 -10.03 -1.48 4.33
N LEU A 40 -10.29 -2.78 4.52
CA LEU A 40 -11.55 -3.48 4.26
C LEU A 40 -11.86 -4.52 5.35
N GLY A 41 -13.09 -5.04 5.32
CA GLY A 41 -13.52 -6.04 6.30
C GLY A 41 -13.68 -5.46 7.69
N GLU A 42 -13.99 -4.16 7.80
CA GLU A 42 -14.08 -3.43 9.07
C GLU A 42 -15.50 -3.42 9.66
N SER A 43 -16.49 -4.04 9.02
CA SER A 43 -17.79 -4.34 9.62
C SER A 43 -17.63 -5.28 10.81
N PHE A 44 -18.56 -5.24 11.78
CA PHE A 44 -18.49 -6.06 12.99
C PHE A 44 -19.89 -6.43 13.49
N GLY A 45 -20.21 -7.70 13.60
CA GLY A 45 -21.52 -8.19 14.03
C GLY A 45 -22.65 -7.57 13.20
N ASN A 46 -23.51 -6.80 13.85
CA ASN A 46 -24.62 -6.10 13.20
C ASN A 46 -24.24 -4.71 12.65
N TYR A 47 -23.00 -4.27 12.82
CA TYR A 47 -22.57 -2.95 12.35
C TYR A 47 -21.88 -3.07 10.99
N THR A 48 -22.42 -2.35 10.02
CA THR A 48 -21.80 -2.25 8.69
C THR A 48 -20.95 -1.00 8.60
N LEU A 49 -19.68 -1.17 8.23
CA LEU A 49 -18.71 -0.11 7.97
C LEU A 49 -18.14 -0.29 6.57
N GLY A 50 -17.99 0.83 5.87
CA GLY A 50 -17.41 0.83 4.53
C GLY A 50 -18.36 0.34 3.43
N MET A 51 -17.83 0.31 2.21
CA MET A 51 -18.51 -0.15 1.00
C MET A 51 -17.59 -1.14 0.26
N ASP A 52 -17.20 -2.19 0.93
CA ASP A 52 -16.14 -3.13 0.52
C ASP A 52 -16.35 -3.68 -0.90
N SER A 53 -17.57 -4.09 -1.22
CA SER A 53 -17.90 -4.64 -2.55
C SER A 53 -17.69 -3.63 -3.69
N GLU A 54 -17.85 -2.35 -3.42
CA GLU A 54 -17.68 -1.29 -4.41
C GLU A 54 -16.21 -0.87 -4.53
N VAL A 55 -15.52 -0.67 -3.41
CA VAL A 55 -14.11 -0.25 -3.42
C VAL A 55 -13.21 -1.30 -4.05
N LEU A 56 -13.52 -2.60 -3.87
CA LEU A 56 -12.81 -3.71 -4.50
C LEU A 56 -12.80 -3.67 -6.04
N ASN A 57 -13.68 -2.90 -6.68
CA ASN A 57 -13.63 -2.68 -8.13
C ASN A 57 -12.54 -1.68 -8.56
N HIS A 58 -11.96 -0.96 -7.61
CA HIS A 58 -11.05 0.15 -7.88
C HIS A 58 -9.67 0.00 -7.27
N VAL A 59 -9.46 -0.96 -6.36
CA VAL A 59 -8.17 -1.25 -5.73
C VAL A 59 -7.54 -2.52 -6.28
N THR A 60 -6.27 -2.73 -5.99
CA THR A 60 -5.52 -3.92 -6.39
C THR A 60 -5.13 -4.79 -5.21
N SER A 61 -5.13 -4.22 -4.00
CA SER A 61 -4.87 -4.91 -2.74
C SER A 61 -5.86 -4.49 -1.66
N ALA A 62 -6.24 -5.42 -0.79
CA ALA A 62 -7.14 -5.23 0.34
C ALA A 62 -6.41 -5.52 1.65
N ASN A 63 -6.48 -4.61 2.62
CA ASN A 63 -5.99 -4.82 3.96
C ASN A 63 -7.16 -5.29 4.82
N VAL A 64 -7.24 -6.58 5.13
CA VAL A 64 -8.41 -7.19 5.79
C VAL A 64 -8.27 -7.11 7.30
N ALA A 65 -9.23 -6.45 7.96
CA ALA A 65 -9.28 -6.34 9.42
C ALA A 65 -9.32 -7.72 10.09
N CYS A 66 -8.57 -7.85 11.19
CA CYS A 66 -8.29 -9.13 11.84
C CYS A 66 -9.01 -9.32 13.18
N GLY A 67 -10.18 -8.68 13.36
CA GLY A 67 -11.11 -8.93 14.46
C GLY A 67 -10.85 -8.15 15.75
N TRP A 68 -9.78 -7.33 15.85
CA TRP A 68 -9.44 -6.61 17.09
C TRP A 68 -9.80 -5.14 17.08
N HIS A 69 -9.41 -4.39 16.07
CA HIS A 69 -9.86 -3.00 15.92
C HIS A 69 -11.21 -2.92 15.20
N ALA A 70 -11.48 -3.89 14.34
CA ALA A 70 -12.68 -4.06 13.55
C ALA A 70 -12.68 -5.47 12.94
N GLY A 71 -13.76 -5.84 12.25
CA GLY A 71 -13.94 -7.16 11.68
C GLY A 71 -14.38 -8.21 12.71
N ASP A 72 -14.84 -9.33 12.20
CA ASP A 72 -15.11 -10.56 12.94
C ASP A 72 -14.86 -11.79 12.04
N PRO A 73 -14.94 -13.02 12.53
CA PRO A 73 -14.63 -14.20 11.71
C PRO A 73 -15.45 -14.32 10.43
N LEU A 74 -16.75 -13.98 10.44
CA LEU A 74 -17.63 -14.06 9.26
C LEU A 74 -17.33 -12.96 8.25
N ILE A 75 -17.05 -11.75 8.73
CA ILE A 75 -16.65 -10.62 7.88
C ILE A 75 -15.28 -10.90 7.23
N MET A 76 -14.33 -11.42 8.00
CA MET A 76 -13.01 -11.79 7.50
C MET A 76 -13.11 -12.84 6.38
N GLU A 77 -13.88 -13.91 6.60
CA GLU A 77 -14.15 -14.94 5.60
C GLU A 77 -14.79 -14.36 4.33
N ALA A 78 -15.86 -13.58 4.49
CA ALA A 78 -16.58 -12.97 3.37
C ALA A 78 -15.67 -12.02 2.57
N THR A 79 -14.82 -11.25 3.24
CA THR A 79 -13.90 -10.31 2.58
C THR A 79 -12.83 -11.04 1.77
N VAL A 80 -12.22 -12.10 2.33
CA VAL A 80 -11.25 -12.94 1.60
C VAL A 80 -11.89 -13.55 0.34
N LYS A 81 -13.11 -14.07 0.46
CA LYS A 81 -13.87 -14.61 -0.67
C LYS A 81 -14.13 -13.57 -1.76
N MET A 82 -14.59 -12.38 -1.38
CA MET A 82 -14.82 -11.28 -2.34
C MET A 82 -13.52 -10.85 -3.04
N CYS A 83 -12.40 -10.78 -2.31
CA CYS A 83 -11.10 -10.46 -2.89
C CYS A 83 -10.70 -11.49 -3.95
N LYS A 84 -10.84 -12.80 -3.65
CA LYS A 84 -10.59 -13.87 -4.61
C LYS A 84 -11.44 -13.71 -5.88
N GLU A 85 -12.74 -13.51 -5.72
CA GLU A 85 -13.69 -13.36 -6.83
C GLU A 85 -13.36 -12.18 -7.75
N LYS A 86 -12.78 -11.12 -7.18
CA LYS A 86 -12.42 -9.89 -7.92
C LYS A 86 -10.96 -9.82 -8.34
N GLY A 87 -10.13 -10.80 -8.00
CA GLY A 87 -8.70 -10.80 -8.32
C GLY A 87 -7.91 -9.73 -7.58
N VAL A 88 -8.38 -9.30 -6.39
CA VAL A 88 -7.71 -8.35 -5.51
C VAL A 88 -6.84 -9.13 -4.54
N ALA A 89 -5.59 -8.70 -4.36
CA ALA A 89 -4.65 -9.34 -3.45
C ALA A 89 -5.06 -9.11 -1.99
N VAL A 90 -4.87 -10.12 -1.15
CA VAL A 90 -5.24 -10.08 0.28
C VAL A 90 -4.02 -9.79 1.13
N GLY A 91 -4.15 -8.84 2.05
CA GLY A 91 -3.22 -8.56 3.12
C GLY A 91 -3.90 -8.55 4.48
N ALA A 92 -3.14 -8.85 5.54
CA ALA A 92 -3.62 -8.74 6.91
C ALA A 92 -3.55 -7.31 7.41
N HIS A 93 -4.58 -6.87 8.14
CA HIS A 93 -4.67 -5.54 8.74
C HIS A 93 -4.77 -5.61 10.27
N PRO A 94 -3.70 -6.07 10.96
CA PRO A 94 -3.73 -6.23 12.41
C PRO A 94 -3.69 -4.89 13.13
N GLY A 95 -4.50 -4.76 14.17
CA GLY A 95 -4.57 -3.58 15.02
C GLY A 95 -4.41 -3.90 16.51
N TYR A 96 -4.43 -2.86 17.32
CA TYR A 96 -4.57 -3.02 18.77
C TYR A 96 -5.95 -3.59 19.14
N PRO A 97 -6.08 -4.29 20.29
CA PRO A 97 -7.35 -4.80 20.83
C PRO A 97 -8.21 -3.64 21.36
N ASP A 98 -8.61 -2.74 20.46
CA ASP A 98 -9.29 -1.48 20.76
C ASP A 98 -10.49 -1.26 19.84
N LEU A 99 -11.46 -2.19 19.91
CA LEU A 99 -12.69 -2.09 19.10
C LEU A 99 -13.43 -0.77 19.32
N MET A 100 -13.54 -0.30 20.57
CA MET A 100 -14.23 0.95 20.90
C MET A 100 -13.53 2.21 20.41
N GLY A 101 -12.20 2.18 20.29
CA GLY A 101 -11.40 3.27 19.73
C GLY A 101 -10.99 3.05 18.28
N PHE A 102 -11.53 1.99 17.65
CA PHE A 102 -11.19 1.61 16.29
C PHE A 102 -9.67 1.49 16.07
N GLY A 103 -8.94 0.94 17.06
CA GLY A 103 -7.50 0.79 16.99
C GLY A 103 -6.71 2.10 16.89
N ARG A 104 -7.34 3.27 17.09
CA ARG A 104 -6.70 4.58 16.92
C ARG A 104 -6.16 5.19 18.21
N ARG A 105 -6.47 4.59 19.36
CA ARG A 105 -5.89 5.01 20.64
C ARG A 105 -4.51 4.38 20.84
N LYS A 106 -3.54 5.18 21.28
CA LYS A 106 -2.23 4.65 21.65
C LYS A 106 -2.37 3.71 22.87
N MET A 107 -1.79 2.54 22.76
CA MET A 107 -1.76 1.55 23.83
C MET A 107 -0.31 1.24 24.21
N ALA A 108 -0.04 1.17 25.50
CA ALA A 108 1.24 0.65 26.00
C ALA A 108 1.21 -0.86 25.91
N VAL A 109 2.02 -1.42 25.02
CA VAL A 109 2.18 -2.87 24.84
C VAL A 109 3.65 -3.21 24.89
N SER A 110 3.97 -4.34 25.50
CA SER A 110 5.33 -4.89 25.48
C SER A 110 5.68 -5.49 24.11
N PRO A 111 6.96 -5.65 23.77
CA PRO A 111 7.37 -6.35 22.55
C PRO A 111 6.79 -7.76 22.45
N ASP A 112 6.72 -8.51 23.55
CA ASP A 112 6.13 -9.86 23.55
C ASP A 112 4.64 -9.86 23.26
N GLU A 113 3.89 -8.89 23.78
CA GLU A 113 2.47 -8.70 23.45
C GLU A 113 2.31 -8.33 21.97
N ALA A 114 3.10 -7.37 21.47
CA ALA A 114 3.03 -6.95 20.07
C ALA A 114 3.30 -8.12 19.13
N ARG A 115 4.33 -8.94 19.40
CA ARG A 115 4.62 -10.15 18.63
C ARG A 115 3.46 -11.15 18.69
N ALA A 116 2.90 -11.40 19.87
CA ALA A 116 1.77 -12.31 20.03
C ALA A 116 0.52 -11.80 19.31
N TYR A 117 0.28 -10.48 19.32
CA TYR A 117 -0.82 -9.83 18.60
C TYR A 117 -0.72 -10.04 17.08
N MET A 118 0.49 -9.96 16.55
CA MET A 118 0.76 -10.24 15.15
C MET A 118 0.47 -11.70 14.80
N ILE A 119 1.02 -12.64 15.56
CA ILE A 119 0.84 -14.07 15.31
C ILE A 119 -0.65 -14.45 15.35
N TYR A 120 -1.39 -13.96 16.35
CA TYR A 120 -2.81 -14.26 16.49
C TYR A 120 -3.63 -13.75 15.29
N GLN A 121 -3.47 -12.48 14.93
CA GLN A 121 -4.27 -11.84 13.91
C GLN A 121 -3.92 -12.35 12.50
N LEU A 122 -2.63 -12.44 12.17
CA LEU A 122 -2.19 -12.99 10.90
C LEU A 122 -2.55 -14.47 10.78
N GLY A 123 -2.38 -15.25 11.84
CA GLY A 123 -2.73 -16.67 11.86
C GLY A 123 -4.21 -16.91 11.59
N ALA A 124 -5.09 -16.06 12.14
CA ALA A 124 -6.52 -16.12 11.86
C ALA A 124 -6.84 -15.88 10.39
N LEU A 125 -6.29 -14.82 9.80
CA LEU A 125 -6.52 -14.52 8.37
C LEU A 125 -5.88 -15.56 7.46
N GLN A 126 -4.68 -16.05 7.78
CA GLN A 126 -4.02 -17.11 7.03
C GLN A 126 -4.89 -18.38 6.95
N GLY A 127 -5.65 -18.69 8.01
CA GLY A 127 -6.60 -19.80 8.00
C GLY A 127 -7.66 -19.66 6.90
N PHE A 128 -8.26 -18.48 6.77
CA PHE A 128 -9.23 -18.20 5.69
C PHE A 128 -8.58 -18.12 4.31
N CYS A 129 -7.39 -17.56 4.21
CA CYS A 129 -6.64 -17.56 2.96
C CYS A 129 -6.37 -19.00 2.48
N ASN A 130 -5.96 -19.89 3.37
CA ASN A 130 -5.75 -21.32 3.06
C ASN A 130 -7.05 -22.01 2.61
N GLN A 131 -8.18 -21.72 3.27
CA GLN A 131 -9.49 -22.30 2.92
C GLN A 131 -9.91 -21.95 1.49
N TYR A 132 -9.61 -20.74 1.06
CA TYR A 132 -10.00 -20.25 -0.26
C TYR A 132 -8.90 -20.34 -1.31
N ASP A 133 -7.75 -20.93 -1.00
CA ASP A 133 -6.58 -20.99 -1.90
C ASP A 133 -6.20 -19.59 -2.40
N VAL A 134 -6.01 -18.66 -1.46
CA VAL A 134 -5.58 -17.29 -1.66
C VAL A 134 -4.23 -17.08 -1.00
N GLU A 135 -3.30 -16.46 -1.69
CA GLU A 135 -2.02 -16.08 -1.09
C GLU A 135 -2.21 -14.86 -0.17
N LEU A 136 -1.71 -14.96 1.07
CA LEU A 136 -1.56 -13.79 1.94
C LEU A 136 -0.36 -12.97 1.45
N GLN A 137 -0.62 -11.90 0.69
CA GLN A 137 0.41 -11.12 0.00
C GLN A 137 1.24 -10.25 0.95
N HIS A 138 0.55 -9.57 1.89
CA HIS A 138 1.21 -8.56 2.73
C HIS A 138 0.56 -8.45 4.12
N MET A 139 1.24 -7.75 4.99
CA MET A 139 0.75 -7.25 6.28
C MET A 139 0.89 -5.73 6.32
N LYS A 140 -0.18 -5.05 6.66
CA LYS A 140 -0.23 -3.63 6.95
C LYS A 140 -0.88 -3.39 8.31
N LEU A 141 -0.15 -2.81 9.25
CA LEU A 141 -0.71 -2.49 10.56
C LEU A 141 -1.83 -1.46 10.47
N HIS A 142 -2.79 -1.52 11.39
CA HIS A 142 -3.87 -0.54 11.51
C HIS A 142 -3.55 0.59 12.49
N GLY A 143 -3.96 1.80 12.15
CA GLY A 143 -4.19 2.92 13.07
C GLY A 143 -3.01 3.31 13.96
N ALA A 144 -3.20 3.30 15.28
CA ALA A 144 -2.16 3.70 16.23
C ALA A 144 -0.98 2.71 16.23
N PHE A 145 -1.23 1.43 16.01
CA PHE A 145 -0.18 0.41 15.92
C PHE A 145 0.77 0.69 14.75
N TYR A 146 0.22 1.04 13.59
CA TYR A 146 1.00 1.45 12.42
C TYR A 146 1.90 2.65 12.72
N ASN A 147 1.33 3.74 13.22
CA ASN A 147 2.08 4.96 13.49
C ASN A 147 3.18 4.76 14.55
N MET A 148 2.90 3.96 15.58
CA MET A 148 3.89 3.67 16.64
C MET A 148 5.02 2.79 16.12
N ALA A 149 4.74 1.76 15.33
CA ALA A 149 5.78 0.90 14.74
C ALA A 149 6.68 1.64 13.75
N CYS A 150 6.19 2.74 13.13
CA CYS A 150 7.01 3.55 12.25
C CYS A 150 8.17 4.27 12.96
N VAL A 151 8.05 4.50 14.28
CA VAL A 151 8.98 5.36 15.06
C VAL A 151 9.56 4.68 16.31
N THR A 152 9.09 3.50 16.68
CA THR A 152 9.53 2.77 17.89
C THR A 152 10.24 1.47 17.48
N SER A 153 11.54 1.38 17.72
CA SER A 153 12.38 0.25 17.30
C SER A 153 11.91 -1.09 17.87
N GLU A 154 11.72 -1.17 19.19
CA GLU A 154 11.34 -2.40 19.88
C GLU A 154 9.98 -2.92 19.40
N LEU A 155 9.06 -2.00 19.08
CA LEU A 155 7.75 -2.36 18.55
C LEU A 155 7.83 -2.86 17.10
N ALA A 156 8.63 -2.18 16.27
CA ALA A 156 8.87 -2.60 14.89
C ALA A 156 9.50 -3.99 14.82
N ASP A 157 10.51 -4.24 15.67
CA ASP A 157 11.19 -5.53 15.77
C ASP A 157 10.22 -6.65 16.12
N ALA A 158 9.40 -6.45 17.16
CA ALA A 158 8.40 -7.42 17.61
C ALA A 158 7.34 -7.71 16.55
N VAL A 159 6.91 -6.68 15.82
CA VAL A 159 5.97 -6.81 14.68
C VAL A 159 6.58 -7.68 13.58
N LEU A 160 7.81 -7.41 13.19
CA LEU A 160 8.50 -8.17 12.15
C LEU A 160 8.78 -9.62 12.58
N ASP A 161 9.13 -9.85 13.86
CA ASP A 161 9.28 -11.20 14.42
C ASP A 161 7.95 -11.98 14.35
N GLY A 162 6.84 -11.33 14.69
CA GLY A 162 5.51 -11.92 14.58
C GLY A 162 5.10 -12.24 13.15
N LEU A 163 5.42 -11.35 12.19
CA LEU A 163 5.19 -11.58 10.76
C LEU A 163 5.94 -12.81 10.26
N GLN A 164 7.25 -12.88 10.51
CA GLN A 164 8.10 -13.99 10.08
C GLN A 164 7.71 -15.33 10.72
N ALA A 165 7.21 -15.30 11.98
CA ALA A 165 6.77 -16.51 12.66
C ALA A 165 5.54 -17.14 12.01
N VAL A 166 4.66 -16.35 11.38
CA VAL A 166 3.45 -16.87 10.71
C VAL A 166 3.77 -17.27 9.27
N ASN A 167 4.38 -16.38 8.50
CA ASN A 167 4.69 -16.66 7.11
C ASN A 167 5.82 -15.73 6.61
N PRO A 168 7.04 -16.25 6.43
CA PRO A 168 8.20 -15.45 6.02
C PRO A 168 8.12 -14.88 4.59
N ASN A 169 7.17 -15.34 3.78
CA ASN A 169 6.98 -14.85 2.42
C ASN A 169 6.05 -13.63 2.34
N VAL A 170 5.33 -13.33 3.43
CA VAL A 170 4.43 -12.17 3.48
C VAL A 170 5.24 -10.88 3.52
N ARG A 171 4.89 -9.93 2.65
CA ARG A 171 5.54 -8.62 2.56
C ARG A 171 5.08 -7.71 3.69
N ALA A 172 6.00 -6.90 4.21
CA ALA A 172 5.65 -5.82 5.14
C ALA A 172 5.25 -4.57 4.34
N MET A 173 3.95 -4.23 4.31
CA MET A 173 3.45 -2.97 3.76
C MET A 173 3.49 -1.91 4.86
N VAL A 174 4.39 -0.96 4.72
CA VAL A 174 4.75 0.01 5.77
C VAL A 174 5.00 1.40 5.19
N LEU A 175 4.86 2.43 6.03
CA LEU A 175 5.11 3.81 5.62
C LEU A 175 6.50 3.97 5.01
N SER A 176 6.55 4.58 3.85
CA SER A 176 7.79 4.82 3.11
C SER A 176 8.84 5.51 3.97
N GLY A 177 10.07 4.99 3.95
CA GLY A 177 11.21 5.55 4.67
C GLY A 177 11.17 5.43 6.20
N SER A 178 10.13 4.80 6.77
CA SER A 178 9.99 4.61 8.23
C SER A 178 11.05 3.67 8.81
N TYR A 179 11.14 3.66 10.16
CA TYR A 179 12.07 2.74 10.84
C TYR A 179 11.77 1.28 10.50
N ILE A 180 10.49 0.87 10.56
CA ILE A 180 10.10 -0.51 10.27
C ILE A 180 10.37 -0.91 8.82
N ALA A 181 10.31 0.03 7.85
CA ALA A 181 10.68 -0.25 6.47
C ALA A 181 12.17 -0.59 6.35
N LYS A 182 13.04 0.25 6.92
CA LYS A 182 14.50 0.05 6.92
C LYS A 182 14.91 -1.23 7.65
N GLU A 183 14.26 -1.53 8.77
CA GLU A 183 14.54 -2.72 9.56
C GLU A 183 14.08 -4.00 8.84
N ALA A 184 12.92 -3.97 8.17
CA ALA A 184 12.47 -5.09 7.35
C ALA A 184 13.44 -5.37 6.19
N GLU A 185 13.88 -4.33 5.47
CA GLU A 185 14.89 -4.46 4.41
C GLU A 185 16.21 -5.03 4.96
N ARG A 186 16.70 -4.54 6.10
CA ARG A 186 17.92 -5.05 6.76
C ARG A 186 17.81 -6.54 7.11
N ARG A 187 16.62 -7.02 7.48
CA ARG A 187 16.34 -8.43 7.79
C ARG A 187 16.08 -9.28 6.56
N GLY A 188 16.03 -8.70 5.35
CA GLY A 188 15.68 -9.39 4.11
C GLY A 188 14.19 -9.77 4.03
N ILE A 189 13.33 -9.12 4.80
CA ILE A 189 11.87 -9.25 4.70
C ILE A 189 11.42 -8.42 3.50
N PRO A 190 10.62 -8.97 2.57
CA PRO A 190 10.11 -8.21 1.44
C PRO A 190 9.27 -7.01 1.91
N VAL A 191 9.55 -5.82 1.40
CA VAL A 191 8.87 -4.58 1.78
C VAL A 191 7.99 -4.07 0.63
N ILE A 192 6.86 -3.46 0.97
CA ILE A 192 6.06 -2.60 0.12
C ILE A 192 6.06 -1.22 0.79
N GLN A 193 6.69 -0.25 0.15
CA GLN A 193 6.77 1.13 0.63
C GLN A 193 5.44 1.83 0.34
N GLU A 194 4.64 2.06 1.40
CA GLU A 194 3.31 2.67 1.29
C GLU A 194 3.36 4.18 1.34
N VAL A 195 2.55 4.82 0.49
CA VAL A 195 2.23 6.24 0.54
C VAL A 195 0.72 6.46 0.61
N PHE A 196 0.29 7.67 0.95
CA PHE A 196 -1.12 8.01 1.16
C PHE A 196 -1.56 9.12 0.21
N ALA A 197 -2.65 8.89 -0.52
CA ALA A 197 -3.20 9.89 -1.44
C ALA A 197 -3.80 11.10 -0.72
N ASP A 198 -4.43 10.88 0.44
CA ASP A 198 -5.25 11.84 1.16
C ASP A 198 -4.60 12.39 2.45
N ARG A 199 -3.30 12.13 2.68
CA ARG A 199 -2.60 12.53 3.91
C ARG A 199 -1.46 13.50 3.65
N GLY A 200 -1.30 14.45 4.57
CA GLY A 200 -0.11 15.32 4.64
C GLY A 200 1.09 14.61 5.27
N TYR A 201 2.29 15.05 4.89
CA TYR A 201 3.57 14.53 5.38
C TYR A 201 4.33 15.61 6.14
N THR A 202 5.06 15.22 7.19
CA THR A 202 6.04 16.08 7.89
C THR A 202 7.39 16.03 7.14
N GLU A 203 8.34 16.90 7.55
CA GLU A 203 9.70 16.92 6.98
C GLU A 203 10.48 15.63 7.26
N GLU A 204 10.12 14.90 8.32
CA GLU A 204 10.69 13.60 8.68
C GLU A 204 10.09 12.43 7.87
N GLY A 205 9.13 12.70 6.96
CA GLY A 205 8.45 11.69 6.17
C GLY A 205 7.36 10.92 6.93
N THR A 206 6.98 11.37 8.14
CA THR A 206 5.83 10.81 8.87
C THR A 206 4.53 11.49 8.46
N LEU A 207 3.39 10.84 8.78
CA LEU A 207 2.09 11.46 8.51
C LEU A 207 1.79 12.57 9.53
N VAL A 208 1.29 13.71 9.04
CA VAL A 208 0.80 14.79 9.92
C VAL A 208 -0.30 14.24 10.83
N PRO A 209 -0.25 14.47 12.16
CA PRO A 209 -1.29 14.04 13.09
C PRO A 209 -2.69 14.47 12.65
N ARG A 210 -3.69 13.58 12.77
CA ARG A 210 -5.06 13.84 12.26
C ARG A 210 -5.74 15.06 12.85
N THR A 211 -5.27 15.55 14.00
CA THR A 211 -5.80 16.72 14.71
C THR A 211 -5.15 18.04 14.26
N GLU A 212 -4.12 17.99 13.44
CA GLU A 212 -3.36 19.14 12.98
C GLU A 212 -3.81 19.62 11.60
N GLU A 213 -3.57 20.89 11.32
CA GLU A 213 -3.78 21.48 10.00
C GLU A 213 -2.85 20.82 8.98
N GLY A 214 -3.36 20.63 7.74
CA GLY A 214 -2.60 19.94 6.70
C GLY A 214 -2.58 18.41 6.81
N ALA A 215 -3.28 17.81 7.80
CA ALA A 215 -3.34 16.36 7.95
C ALA A 215 -4.04 15.63 6.79
N PHE A 216 -4.97 16.31 6.10
CA PHE A 216 -5.78 15.70 5.03
C PHE A 216 -5.77 16.54 3.77
N ILE A 217 -5.59 15.85 2.64
CA ILE A 217 -5.77 16.38 1.29
C ILE A 217 -7.21 16.02 0.86
N LYS A 218 -8.05 17.03 0.65
CA LYS A 218 -9.49 16.83 0.38
C LYS A 218 -9.85 16.98 -1.09
N ASP A 219 -9.07 17.74 -1.82
CA ASP A 219 -9.27 17.96 -3.25
C ASP A 219 -8.73 16.77 -4.07
N PRO A 220 -9.56 16.12 -4.90
CA PRO A 220 -9.11 14.96 -5.67
C PRO A 220 -8.04 15.26 -6.71
N GLN A 221 -8.04 16.48 -7.27
CA GLN A 221 -7.04 16.87 -8.25
C GLN A 221 -5.69 17.09 -7.58
N GLU A 222 -5.65 17.82 -6.47
CA GLU A 222 -4.45 17.99 -5.66
C GLU A 222 -3.87 16.64 -5.22
N ALA A 223 -4.74 15.73 -4.76
CA ALA A 223 -4.31 14.39 -4.36
C ALA A 223 -3.70 13.60 -5.53
N LEU A 224 -4.30 13.65 -6.72
CA LEU A 224 -3.77 12.99 -7.91
C LEU A 224 -2.41 13.57 -8.31
N GLU A 225 -2.26 14.89 -8.33
CA GLU A 225 -0.99 15.57 -8.67
C GLU A 225 0.11 15.14 -7.68
N ARG A 226 -0.21 15.08 -6.38
CA ARG A 226 0.72 14.61 -5.34
C ARG A 226 1.10 13.13 -5.53
N VAL A 227 0.13 12.27 -5.83
CA VAL A 227 0.39 10.84 -6.08
C VAL A 227 1.25 10.67 -7.32
N LEU A 228 1.00 11.40 -8.40
CA LEU A 228 1.84 11.37 -9.60
C LEU A 228 3.28 11.81 -9.30
N MET A 229 3.47 12.87 -8.50
CA MET A 229 4.78 13.31 -8.05
C MET A 229 5.50 12.22 -7.23
N MET A 230 4.79 11.54 -6.31
CA MET A 230 5.36 10.44 -5.53
C MET A 230 5.79 9.26 -6.42
N VAL A 231 4.95 8.90 -7.41
CA VAL A 231 5.17 7.72 -8.27
C VAL A 231 6.21 7.98 -9.35
N GLN A 232 6.18 9.16 -9.98
CA GLN A 232 7.01 9.45 -11.15
C GLN A 232 8.33 10.14 -10.80
N GLU A 233 8.35 10.94 -9.73
CA GLU A 233 9.52 11.73 -9.33
C GLU A 233 10.16 11.22 -8.02
N GLY A 234 9.49 10.33 -7.27
CA GLY A 234 9.96 9.88 -5.97
C GLY A 234 9.99 11.00 -4.93
N LYS A 235 9.05 11.95 -4.99
CA LYS A 235 9.04 13.13 -4.13
C LYS A 235 7.64 13.44 -3.59
N VAL A 236 7.59 14.09 -2.42
CA VAL A 236 6.35 14.62 -1.84
C VAL A 236 6.59 15.99 -1.20
N VAL A 237 5.60 16.88 -1.33
CA VAL A 237 5.60 18.16 -0.61
C VAL A 237 5.04 17.98 0.79
N THR A 238 5.77 18.44 1.79
CA THR A 238 5.42 18.38 3.23
C THR A 238 4.42 19.48 3.60
N ASN A 239 3.86 19.41 4.81
CA ASN A 239 2.99 20.44 5.37
C ASN A 239 3.68 21.82 5.55
N THR A 240 5.02 21.86 5.53
CA THR A 240 5.80 23.12 5.58
C THR A 240 6.14 23.67 4.20
N GLY A 241 5.76 22.96 3.12
CA GLY A 241 6.08 23.33 1.74
C GLY A 241 7.45 22.85 1.24
N LYS A 242 8.24 22.16 2.07
CA LYS A 242 9.48 21.50 1.62
C LYS A 242 9.18 20.24 0.83
N THR A 243 10.07 19.90 -0.08
CA THR A 243 10.03 18.63 -0.82
C THR A 243 10.99 17.65 -0.19
N ILE A 244 10.54 16.41 0.03
CA ILE A 244 11.36 15.29 0.52
C ILE A 244 11.29 14.13 -0.46
N ASP A 245 12.31 13.26 -0.44
CA ASP A 245 12.32 12.03 -1.23
C ASP A 245 11.41 10.98 -0.57
N ILE A 246 10.72 10.19 -1.41
CA ILE A 246 9.81 9.13 -0.98
C ILE A 246 9.81 7.99 -2.00
N VAL A 247 9.61 6.76 -1.55
CA VAL A 247 9.42 5.60 -2.43
C VAL A 247 7.95 5.21 -2.39
N ALA A 248 7.32 5.08 -3.55
CA ALA A 248 5.91 4.73 -3.68
C ALA A 248 5.77 3.38 -4.39
N ASP A 249 5.54 2.32 -3.64
CA ASP A 249 5.22 0.98 -4.15
C ASP A 249 3.71 0.74 -4.14
N SER A 250 3.01 1.26 -3.12
CA SER A 250 1.56 1.18 -2.97
C SER A 250 0.97 2.50 -2.47
N VAL A 251 -0.17 2.89 -2.99
CA VAL A 251 -0.93 4.07 -2.54
C VAL A 251 -2.14 3.62 -1.75
N CYS A 252 -2.25 4.07 -0.51
CA CYS A 252 -3.44 3.90 0.31
C CYS A 252 -4.54 4.87 -0.15
N VAL A 253 -5.73 4.31 -0.37
CA VAL A 253 -6.98 5.02 -0.65
C VAL A 253 -8.08 4.51 0.27
N HIS A 254 -9.12 5.30 0.50
CA HIS A 254 -10.21 4.95 1.40
C HIS A 254 -11.50 4.66 0.63
N GLY A 255 -12.37 3.82 1.20
CA GLY A 255 -13.65 3.40 0.63
C GLY A 255 -14.84 3.51 1.58
N ASP A 256 -14.75 4.35 2.63
CA ASP A 256 -15.69 4.39 3.76
C ASP A 256 -17.07 4.94 3.39
N ASN A 257 -17.19 5.64 2.27
CA ASN A 257 -18.43 6.29 1.82
C ASN A 257 -18.39 6.57 0.31
N PRO A 258 -19.52 6.96 -0.32
CA PRO A 258 -19.58 7.21 -1.77
C PRO A 258 -18.57 8.25 -2.28
N LYS A 259 -18.22 9.27 -1.48
CA LYS A 259 -17.20 10.26 -1.88
C LYS A 259 -15.80 9.66 -1.90
N ALA A 260 -15.49 8.80 -0.93
CA ALA A 260 -14.21 8.09 -0.88
C ALA A 260 -14.06 7.13 -2.07
N ILE A 261 -15.13 6.43 -2.47
CA ILE A 261 -15.13 5.57 -3.66
C ILE A 261 -14.91 6.40 -4.93
N ALA A 262 -15.63 7.52 -5.08
CA ALA A 262 -15.43 8.41 -6.23
C ALA A 262 -13.99 8.96 -6.28
N PHE A 263 -13.40 9.27 -5.13
CA PHE A 263 -12.00 9.68 -5.00
C PHE A 263 -11.04 8.55 -5.43
N THR A 264 -11.24 7.34 -4.93
CA THR A 264 -10.42 6.16 -5.29
C THR A 264 -10.46 5.88 -6.80
N LYS A 265 -11.66 5.92 -7.39
CA LYS A 265 -11.85 5.80 -8.83
C LYS A 265 -11.10 6.88 -9.60
N TYR A 266 -11.19 8.14 -9.16
CA TYR A 266 -10.51 9.27 -9.78
C TYR A 266 -8.99 9.11 -9.76
N ILE A 267 -8.41 8.71 -8.63
CA ILE A 267 -6.97 8.43 -8.51
C ILE A 267 -6.55 7.31 -9.46
N ARG A 268 -7.28 6.17 -9.48
CA ARG A 268 -6.97 5.05 -10.39
C ARG A 268 -6.99 5.47 -11.87
N GLU A 269 -8.05 6.16 -12.29
CA GLU A 269 -8.19 6.62 -13.68
C GLU A 269 -7.11 7.64 -14.05
N GLY A 270 -6.77 8.56 -13.14
CA GLY A 270 -5.71 9.55 -13.33
C GLY A 270 -4.34 8.90 -13.50
N LEU A 271 -3.98 7.95 -12.66
CA LEU A 271 -2.74 7.17 -12.77
C LEU A 271 -2.67 6.43 -14.11
N THR A 272 -3.74 5.74 -14.49
CA THR A 272 -3.80 5.00 -15.76
C THR A 272 -3.65 5.95 -16.97
N LYS A 273 -4.31 7.10 -16.95
CA LYS A 273 -4.19 8.13 -18.01
C LYS A 273 -2.77 8.71 -18.09
N ALA A 274 -2.06 8.78 -16.99
CA ALA A 274 -0.66 9.22 -16.93
C ALA A 274 0.34 8.12 -17.34
N GLY A 275 -0.12 6.94 -17.78
CA GLY A 275 0.71 5.84 -18.23
C GLY A 275 1.29 4.97 -17.08
N VAL A 276 0.77 5.12 -15.86
CA VAL A 276 1.18 4.30 -14.72
C VAL A 276 0.41 2.98 -14.76
N ILE A 277 1.12 1.85 -14.61
CA ILE A 277 0.53 0.51 -14.53
C ILE A 277 0.03 0.30 -13.11
N VAL A 278 -1.30 0.16 -12.96
CA VAL A 278 -1.94 -0.09 -11.65
C VAL A 278 -2.20 -1.58 -11.48
N ALA A 279 -1.41 -2.27 -10.65
CA ALA A 279 -1.53 -3.71 -10.38
C ALA A 279 -0.94 -4.07 -9.00
N ASN A 280 -1.32 -5.24 -8.45
CA ASN A 280 -0.76 -5.76 -7.21
C ASN A 280 0.59 -6.48 -7.42
N PHE A 281 1.23 -6.92 -6.34
CA PHE A 281 2.55 -7.55 -6.35
C PHE A 281 2.55 -9.02 -6.78
N GLN A 282 1.40 -9.66 -6.91
CA GLN A 282 1.27 -11.03 -7.45
C GLN A 282 1.31 -11.03 -8.98
N ASN A 283 0.99 -9.90 -9.60
CA ASN A 283 0.90 -9.72 -11.05
C ASN A 283 2.08 -8.90 -11.62
N ARG A 284 3.19 -8.82 -10.90
CA ARG A 284 4.45 -8.18 -11.33
C ARG A 284 5.37 -9.16 -12.04
#